data_fe2636d7675236b95e9662b5fadb0253
#
_entry.id   fe2636d7675236b95e9662b5fadb0253
#
_cell.length_a   1.000
_cell.length_b   1.000
_cell.length_c   1.000
_cell.angle_alpha   90.00
_cell.angle_beta   90.00
_cell.angle_gamma   90.00
#
_symmetry.space_group_name_H-M   'P 1'
#
loop_
_entity.id
_entity.type
_entity.pdbx_description
1 polymer ?
#
loop_
_entity_poly.entity_id
_entity_poly.type
_entity_poly.pdbx_seq_one_letter_code
_entity_poly.pdbx_strand_id
1 'polypeptide(L)'
;MKNVDLLAKLLATFLITTNSVIADDNSLYAEALPNDVSFVRFVGFDGQSSVKFAGLKFDLSANVANKYIPVSAAKLSGVVAGTYISILRNVDGVFQIIDEAKRSSQSKVTLFLVNATEKVLELRLADGSVAVIENVDPATSALREVNPVAINLGVFERGQGAPLATFDVVMQRGQNISFIADENGILFIENEFAPLAK
;
A
#
# COMPACT_ATOMS: atom_id res chain seq x y z
N MET A 1 -84.91 33.97 6.56
CA MET A 1 -84.10 35.14 6.42
C MET A 1 -82.86 35.08 7.28
N LYS A 2 -81.72 35.25 6.69
CA LYS A 2 -80.37 35.32 7.21
C LYS A 2 -79.72 34.01 7.66
N ASN A 3 -79.02 33.44 6.72
CA ASN A 3 -78.01 32.38 6.88
C ASN A 3 -76.75 33.04 7.54
N VAL A 4 -76.17 32.34 8.48
CA VAL A 4 -74.87 32.65 9.01
C VAL A 4 -73.98 31.42 8.82
N ASP A 5 -73.05 31.52 7.88
CA ASP A 5 -72.05 30.54 7.57
C ASP A 5 -71.06 30.42 8.74
N LEU A 6 -70.89 29.19 9.25
CA LEU A 6 -69.89 28.84 10.24
C LEU A 6 -68.68 28.28 9.52
N LEU A 7 -67.68 29.11 9.26
CA LEU A 7 -66.41 28.72 8.65
C LEU A 7 -65.51 28.05 9.71
N ALA A 8 -65.47 26.73 9.72
CA ALA A 8 -64.55 25.96 10.57
C ALA A 8 -63.13 26.08 9.99
N LYS A 9 -62.27 26.81 10.63
CA LYS A 9 -60.82 26.84 10.32
C LYS A 9 -60.16 25.62 10.92
N LEU A 10 -59.85 24.64 10.06
CA LEU A 10 -58.99 23.51 10.39
C LEU A 10 -57.53 23.96 10.37
N LEU A 11 -56.95 24.18 11.55
CA LEU A 11 -55.52 24.51 11.72
C LEU A 11 -54.74 23.19 11.77
N ALA A 12 -54.19 22.75 10.63
CA ALA A 12 -53.30 21.61 10.59
C ALA A 12 -51.93 22.05 11.09
N THR A 13 -51.61 21.67 12.33
CA THR A 13 -50.26 21.83 12.90
C THR A 13 -49.33 20.78 12.31
N PHE A 14 -48.48 21.20 11.38
CA PHE A 14 -47.43 20.34 10.79
C PHE A 14 -46.26 20.30 11.78
N LEU A 15 -46.14 19.22 12.54
CA LEU A 15 -44.98 18.95 13.39
C LEU A 15 -43.84 18.50 12.48
N ILE A 16 -42.94 19.44 12.17
CA ILE A 16 -41.66 19.13 11.53
C ILE A 16 -40.73 18.58 12.62
N THR A 17 -40.63 17.26 12.69
CA THR A 17 -39.56 16.61 13.45
C THR A 17 -38.24 16.77 12.67
N THR A 18 -37.45 17.75 13.06
CA THR A 18 -36.06 17.86 12.60
C THR A 18 -35.25 16.74 13.23
N ASN A 19 -35.10 15.61 12.50
CA ASN A 19 -34.06 14.65 12.83
C ASN A 19 -32.73 15.33 12.60
N SER A 20 -32.08 15.76 13.68
CA SER A 20 -30.67 16.16 13.65
C SER A 20 -29.88 14.91 13.31
N VAL A 21 -29.52 14.76 12.03
CA VAL A 21 -28.46 13.85 11.63
C VAL A 21 -27.19 14.44 12.20
N ILE A 22 -26.73 13.91 13.33
CA ILE A 22 -25.38 14.18 13.82
C ILE A 22 -24.49 13.47 12.79
N ALA A 23 -24.00 14.22 11.81
CA ALA A 23 -22.90 13.75 10.97
C ALA A 23 -21.72 13.54 11.92
N ASP A 24 -21.24 12.31 12.00
CA ASP A 24 -20.03 11.98 12.73
C ASP A 24 -18.87 12.59 11.91
N ASP A 25 -18.46 13.82 12.29
CA ASP A 25 -17.41 14.60 11.58
C ASP A 25 -16.07 13.87 11.54
N ASN A 26 -15.89 12.81 12.34
CA ASN A 26 -14.68 11.99 12.35
C ASN A 26 -14.53 11.05 11.12
N SER A 27 -15.59 10.85 10.33
CA SER A 27 -15.53 9.98 9.16
C SER A 27 -15.00 10.68 7.89
N LEU A 28 -14.89 12.01 7.90
CA LEU A 28 -14.45 12.81 6.74
C LEU A 28 -12.92 12.95 6.63
N TYR A 29 -12.19 12.69 7.71
CA TYR A 29 -10.73 12.80 7.74
C TYR A 29 -10.11 11.44 8.03
N ALA A 30 -9.07 11.09 7.26
CA ALA A 30 -8.25 9.93 7.59
C ALA A 30 -7.67 10.10 8.99
N GLU A 31 -7.66 9.02 9.78
CA GLU A 31 -7.07 9.01 11.12
C GLU A 31 -5.61 9.48 11.06
N ALA A 32 -5.22 10.42 11.94
CA ALA A 32 -3.87 10.95 11.96
C ALA A 32 -2.86 9.84 12.28
N LEU A 33 -1.77 9.78 11.51
CA LEU A 33 -0.72 8.79 11.74
C LEU A 33 0.01 9.08 13.06
N PRO A 34 0.38 8.04 13.84
CA PRO A 34 1.21 8.21 15.03
C PRO A 34 2.58 8.81 14.68
N ASN A 35 3.19 9.54 15.61
CA ASN A 35 4.52 10.12 15.42
C ASN A 35 5.63 9.06 15.22
N ASP A 36 5.41 7.86 15.74
CA ASP A 36 6.29 6.70 15.64
C ASP A 36 5.84 5.70 14.57
N VAL A 37 5.08 6.14 13.56
CA VAL A 37 4.53 5.25 12.53
C VAL A 37 5.63 4.47 11.81
N SER A 38 5.37 3.18 11.60
CA SER A 38 6.07 2.31 10.65
C SER A 38 5.06 1.70 9.70
N PHE A 39 5.54 1.15 8.59
CA PHE A 39 4.69 0.64 7.53
C PHE A 39 5.03 -0.81 7.23
N VAL A 40 4.03 -1.68 7.35
CA VAL A 40 4.19 -3.12 7.14
C VAL A 40 3.34 -3.55 5.95
N ARG A 41 3.91 -4.33 5.05
CA ARG A 41 3.21 -4.90 3.90
C ARG A 41 3.33 -6.41 3.93
N PHE A 42 2.23 -7.09 3.64
CA PHE A 42 2.16 -8.54 3.54
C PHE A 42 1.93 -8.94 2.09
N VAL A 43 2.80 -9.80 1.55
CA VAL A 43 2.78 -10.27 0.16
C VAL A 43 2.75 -11.79 0.13
N GLY A 44 1.89 -12.39 -0.72
CA GLY A 44 1.72 -13.85 -0.78
C GLY A 44 0.84 -14.43 0.33
N PHE A 45 -0.02 -13.60 0.94
CA PHE A 45 -0.95 -14.02 1.99
C PHE A 45 -2.39 -14.21 1.48
N ASP A 46 -2.56 -14.49 0.21
CA ASP A 46 -3.88 -14.66 -0.39
C ASP A 46 -4.69 -15.74 0.32
N GLY A 47 -5.96 -15.43 0.56
CA GLY A 47 -6.88 -16.33 1.28
C GLY A 47 -6.72 -16.36 2.80
N GLN A 48 -5.77 -15.63 3.39
CA GLN A 48 -5.67 -15.47 4.83
C GLN A 48 -6.43 -14.23 5.30
N SER A 49 -7.23 -14.38 6.36
CA SER A 49 -7.95 -13.26 6.97
C SER A 49 -7.12 -12.46 7.97
N SER A 50 -6.06 -13.04 8.51
CA SER A 50 -5.17 -12.37 9.46
C SER A 50 -3.83 -13.04 9.59
N VAL A 51 -2.83 -12.29 10.06
CA VAL A 51 -1.49 -12.78 10.38
C VAL A 51 -0.99 -12.16 11.68
N LYS A 52 -0.16 -12.87 12.43
CA LYS A 52 0.54 -12.33 13.59
C LYS A 52 1.99 -12.04 13.24
N PHE A 53 2.41 -10.78 13.40
CA PHE A 53 3.77 -10.34 13.15
C PHE A 53 4.22 -9.40 14.28
N ALA A 54 5.44 -9.56 14.76
CA ALA A 54 6.07 -8.72 15.79
C ALA A 54 5.19 -8.47 17.03
N GLY A 55 4.38 -9.47 17.44
CA GLY A 55 3.49 -9.40 18.60
C GLY A 55 2.07 -8.89 18.31
N LEU A 56 1.85 -8.23 17.17
CA LEU A 56 0.54 -7.69 16.76
C LEU A 56 -0.16 -8.62 15.77
N LYS A 57 -1.50 -8.66 15.84
CA LYS A 57 -2.34 -9.34 14.84
C LYS A 57 -2.83 -8.32 13.81
N PHE A 58 -2.53 -8.58 12.55
CA PHE A 58 -2.99 -7.78 11.41
C PHE A 58 -4.19 -8.44 10.74
N ASP A 59 -5.20 -7.64 10.38
CA ASP A 59 -6.28 -8.04 9.50
C ASP A 59 -5.79 -7.95 8.04
N LEU A 60 -5.97 -9.01 7.27
CA LEU A 60 -5.58 -9.12 5.86
C LEU A 60 -6.80 -9.14 4.93
N SER A 61 -7.83 -8.37 5.24
CA SER A 61 -8.97 -8.19 4.33
C SER A 61 -8.49 -7.69 2.95
N ALA A 62 -9.34 -7.86 1.93
CA ALA A 62 -9.02 -7.46 0.55
C ALA A 62 -8.58 -5.98 0.42
N ASN A 63 -9.02 -5.12 1.33
CA ASN A 63 -8.66 -3.70 1.32
C ASN A 63 -7.22 -3.41 1.73
N VAL A 64 -6.52 -4.37 2.35
CA VAL A 64 -5.13 -4.22 2.82
C VAL A 64 -4.15 -5.13 2.10
N ALA A 65 -4.63 -6.01 1.22
CA ALA A 65 -3.77 -6.91 0.45
C ALA A 65 -2.72 -6.13 -0.34
N ASN A 66 -1.45 -6.50 -0.16
CA ASN A 66 -0.28 -5.89 -0.80
C ASN A 66 -0.08 -4.38 -0.54
N LYS A 67 -0.86 -3.77 0.37
CA LYS A 67 -0.71 -2.36 0.74
C LYS A 67 0.16 -2.22 2.00
N TYR A 68 0.77 -1.04 2.15
CA TYR A 68 1.43 -0.70 3.40
C TYR A 68 0.38 -0.36 4.46
N ILE A 69 0.40 -1.09 5.55
CA ILE A 69 -0.44 -0.88 6.72
C ILE A 69 0.34 0.01 7.69
N PRO A 70 -0.08 1.27 7.92
CA PRO A 70 0.52 2.12 8.93
C PRO A 70 0.26 1.51 10.31
N VAL A 71 1.26 1.55 11.18
CA VAL A 71 1.17 1.03 12.56
C VAL A 71 2.14 1.79 13.46
N SER A 72 1.77 2.02 14.73
CA SER A 72 2.71 2.55 15.73
C SER A 72 3.83 1.54 15.98
N ALA A 73 5.09 1.95 15.85
CA ALA A 73 6.23 1.09 16.11
C ALA A 73 6.26 0.58 17.55
N ALA A 74 5.71 1.34 18.50
CA ALA A 74 5.60 0.91 19.90
C ALA A 74 4.74 -0.35 20.10
N LYS A 75 3.85 -0.67 19.14
CA LYS A 75 3.04 -1.91 19.14
C LYS A 75 3.78 -3.12 18.57
N LEU A 76 4.94 -2.91 17.94
CA LEU A 76 5.71 -3.95 17.25
C LEU A 76 7.02 -4.26 17.98
N SER A 77 7.23 -5.52 18.31
CA SER A 77 8.50 -5.95 18.92
C SER A 77 9.64 -5.89 17.90
N GLY A 78 10.70 -5.12 18.23
CA GLY A 78 11.92 -5.04 17.43
C GLY A 78 11.84 -4.15 16.19
N VAL A 79 10.76 -3.39 16.00
CA VAL A 79 10.60 -2.47 14.86
C VAL A 79 10.92 -1.04 15.29
N VAL A 80 11.72 -0.36 14.49
CA VAL A 80 12.10 1.05 14.70
C VAL A 80 11.12 1.98 13.95
N ALA A 81 10.77 3.10 14.56
CA ALA A 81 9.88 4.11 13.97
C ALA A 81 10.36 4.56 12.58
N GLY A 82 9.40 4.72 11.68
CA GLY A 82 9.63 5.19 10.31
C GLY A 82 10.26 4.16 9.38
N THR A 83 10.24 2.86 9.72
CA THR A 83 10.67 1.78 8.81
C THR A 83 9.54 1.36 7.88
N TYR A 84 9.94 0.86 6.71
CA TYR A 84 9.09 0.17 5.75
C TYR A 84 9.53 -1.29 5.69
N ILE A 85 8.60 -2.21 5.86
CA ILE A 85 8.89 -3.64 5.95
C ILE A 85 7.96 -4.39 5.01
N SER A 86 8.53 -5.20 4.12
CA SER A 86 7.78 -6.19 3.37
C SER A 86 7.97 -7.57 3.99
N ILE A 87 6.86 -8.23 4.28
CA ILE A 87 6.81 -9.61 4.76
C ILE A 87 6.25 -10.44 3.63
N LEU A 88 7.12 -11.31 3.09
CA LEU A 88 6.78 -12.20 2.00
C LEU A 88 6.59 -13.62 2.54
N ARG A 89 5.54 -14.26 2.07
CA ARG A 89 5.28 -15.66 2.40
C ARG A 89 5.67 -16.52 1.21
N ASN A 90 6.61 -17.44 1.42
CA ASN A 90 6.98 -18.43 0.40
C ASN A 90 5.95 -19.58 0.32
N VAL A 91 6.11 -20.45 -0.66
CA VAL A 91 5.23 -21.61 -0.90
C VAL A 91 5.17 -22.57 0.30
N ASP A 92 6.26 -22.69 1.06
CA ASP A 92 6.33 -23.50 2.28
C ASP A 92 5.67 -22.85 3.50
N GLY A 93 5.19 -21.60 3.35
CA GLY A 93 4.57 -20.83 4.42
C GLY A 93 5.57 -20.17 5.38
N VAL A 94 6.85 -20.19 5.05
CA VAL A 94 7.91 -19.48 5.80
C VAL A 94 7.85 -17.99 5.45
N PHE A 95 8.09 -17.13 6.43
CA PHE A 95 8.08 -15.69 6.23
C PHE A 95 9.50 -15.17 6.01
N GLN A 96 9.68 -14.39 4.97
CA GLN A 96 10.88 -13.60 4.74
C GLN A 96 10.57 -12.14 5.04
N ILE A 97 11.40 -11.50 5.85
CA ILE A 97 11.24 -10.10 6.28
C ILE A 97 12.31 -9.30 5.56
N ILE A 98 11.90 -8.29 4.80
CA ILE A 98 12.80 -7.41 4.06
C ILE A 98 12.53 -5.97 4.49
N ASP A 99 13.57 -5.34 5.06
CA ASP A 99 13.55 -3.91 5.32
C ASP A 99 13.71 -3.15 4.00
N GLU A 100 12.84 -2.21 3.76
CA GLU A 100 12.87 -1.40 2.54
C GLU A 100 13.59 -0.06 2.78
N ALA A 101 14.36 0.37 1.78
CA ALA A 101 15.00 1.67 1.81
C ALA A 101 13.95 2.80 1.82
N LYS A 102 14.26 3.90 2.50
CA LYS A 102 13.36 5.06 2.59
C LYS A 102 13.49 5.95 1.36
N ARG A 103 12.36 6.34 0.79
CA ARG A 103 12.31 7.39 -0.23
C ARG A 103 12.68 8.75 0.37
N SER A 104 13.31 9.59 -0.42
CA SER A 104 13.71 10.95 -0.02
C SER A 104 12.88 12.06 -0.68
N SER A 105 12.29 11.81 -1.86
CA SER A 105 11.58 12.81 -2.63
C SER A 105 10.11 12.46 -2.84
N GLN A 106 9.21 13.40 -2.51
CA GLN A 106 7.79 13.28 -2.81
C GLN A 106 7.42 13.74 -4.23
N SER A 107 8.34 14.40 -4.94
CA SER A 107 8.10 14.95 -6.27
C SER A 107 8.59 14.05 -7.41
N LYS A 108 9.34 13.01 -7.09
CA LYS A 108 9.82 12.00 -8.04
C LYS A 108 8.96 10.75 -7.97
N VAL A 109 9.17 9.85 -8.92
CA VAL A 109 8.68 8.48 -8.85
C VAL A 109 9.75 7.66 -8.16
N THR A 110 9.36 6.86 -7.17
CA THR A 110 10.26 5.92 -6.52
C THR A 110 9.99 4.52 -7.03
N LEU A 111 11.00 3.92 -7.64
CA LEU A 111 11.00 2.52 -8.04
C LEU A 111 11.70 1.70 -6.97
N PHE A 112 11.09 0.60 -6.53
CA PHE A 112 11.66 -0.35 -5.60
C PHE A 112 11.85 -1.69 -6.30
N LEU A 113 12.98 -2.34 -6.06
CA LEU A 113 13.16 -3.76 -6.33
C LEU A 113 13.35 -4.47 -5.00
N VAL A 114 12.40 -5.34 -4.65
CA VAL A 114 12.42 -6.16 -3.42
C VAL A 114 12.73 -7.58 -3.85
N ASN A 115 13.82 -8.13 -3.35
CA ASN A 115 14.33 -9.43 -3.77
C ASN A 115 14.19 -10.48 -2.68
N ALA A 116 13.18 -11.33 -2.81
CA ALA A 116 12.96 -12.49 -1.95
C ALA A 116 13.44 -13.82 -2.60
N THR A 117 14.26 -13.72 -3.64
CA THR A 117 14.88 -14.89 -4.31
C THR A 117 16.30 -15.15 -3.80
N GLU A 118 16.88 -16.26 -4.20
CA GLU A 118 18.29 -16.60 -3.92
C GLU A 118 19.29 -16.01 -4.96
N LYS A 119 18.78 -15.21 -5.91
CA LYS A 119 19.57 -14.66 -7.03
C LYS A 119 19.84 -13.19 -6.80
N VAL A 120 20.93 -12.67 -7.36
CA VAL A 120 21.15 -11.23 -7.43
C VAL A 120 20.35 -10.66 -8.59
N LEU A 121 19.51 -9.67 -8.33
CA LEU A 121 18.59 -9.11 -9.31
C LEU A 121 18.96 -7.66 -9.67
N GLU A 122 18.47 -7.25 -10.84
CA GLU A 122 18.60 -5.89 -11.37
C GLU A 122 17.29 -5.46 -12.02
N LEU A 123 16.95 -4.17 -11.89
CA LEU A 123 15.90 -3.54 -12.68
C LEU A 123 16.57 -2.79 -13.83
N ARG A 124 16.23 -3.11 -15.07
CA ARG A 124 16.78 -2.49 -16.28
C ARG A 124 15.69 -2.00 -17.20
N LEU A 125 16.04 -1.26 -18.24
CA LEU A 125 15.17 -1.15 -19.42
C LEU A 125 14.86 -2.54 -19.96
N ALA A 126 13.66 -2.75 -20.51
CA ALA A 126 13.24 -4.09 -20.95
C ALA A 126 14.14 -4.71 -22.03
N ASP A 127 14.86 -3.87 -22.80
CA ASP A 127 15.87 -4.29 -23.77
C ASP A 127 17.23 -4.65 -23.13
N GLY A 128 17.36 -4.52 -21.82
CA GLY A 128 18.59 -4.79 -21.06
C GLY A 128 19.69 -3.73 -21.19
N SER A 129 19.48 -2.64 -21.96
CA SER A 129 20.54 -1.69 -22.32
C SER A 129 21.02 -0.82 -21.15
N VAL A 130 20.14 -0.47 -20.21
CA VAL A 130 20.44 0.45 -19.10
C VAL A 130 19.92 -0.11 -17.79
N ALA A 131 20.79 -0.21 -16.79
CA ALA A 131 20.43 -0.56 -15.43
C ALA A 131 19.82 0.67 -14.71
N VAL A 132 18.67 0.46 -14.08
CA VAL A 132 17.95 1.44 -13.27
C VAL A 132 18.24 1.19 -11.77
N ILE A 133 18.18 -0.06 -11.33
CA ILE A 133 18.61 -0.50 -10.00
C ILE A 133 19.54 -1.68 -10.20
N GLU A 134 20.73 -1.63 -9.61
CA GLU A 134 21.78 -2.63 -9.78
C GLU A 134 21.98 -3.44 -8.50
N ASN A 135 22.36 -4.71 -8.66
CA ASN A 135 22.91 -5.56 -7.60
C ASN A 135 22.03 -5.64 -6.34
N VAL A 136 20.77 -6.00 -6.49
CA VAL A 136 19.89 -6.29 -5.34
C VAL A 136 20.12 -7.71 -4.89
N ASP A 137 20.82 -7.87 -3.77
CA ASP A 137 21.19 -9.17 -3.20
C ASP A 137 19.93 -9.92 -2.66
N PRO A 138 20.01 -11.25 -2.46
CA PRO A 138 18.98 -12.02 -1.79
C PRO A 138 18.57 -11.41 -0.44
N ALA A 139 17.28 -11.45 -0.14
CA ALA A 139 16.67 -10.94 1.08
C ALA A 139 16.91 -9.44 1.34
N THR A 140 17.10 -8.64 0.28
CA THR A 140 17.28 -7.20 0.37
C THR A 140 16.34 -6.42 -0.54
N SER A 141 16.34 -5.12 -0.41
CA SER A 141 15.68 -4.20 -1.33
C SER A 141 16.58 -3.03 -1.71
N ALA A 142 16.33 -2.47 -2.90
CA ALA A 142 16.95 -1.22 -3.32
C ALA A 142 15.90 -0.33 -4.00
N LEU A 143 16.18 0.98 -4.05
CA LEU A 143 15.32 1.94 -4.71
C LEU A 143 16.08 2.87 -5.66
N ARG A 144 15.33 3.43 -6.60
CA ARG A 144 15.77 4.52 -7.46
C ARG A 144 14.67 5.56 -7.62
N GLU A 145 15.01 6.82 -7.41
CA GLU A 145 14.11 7.94 -7.66
C GLU A 145 14.36 8.48 -9.07
N VAL A 146 13.30 8.50 -9.89
CA VAL A 146 13.34 8.90 -11.29
C VAL A 146 12.31 9.99 -11.59
N ASN A 147 12.47 10.71 -12.69
CA ASN A 147 11.43 11.61 -13.18
C ASN A 147 10.30 10.79 -13.81
N PRO A 148 9.05 11.29 -13.77
CA PRO A 148 7.92 10.64 -14.44
C PRO A 148 8.19 10.46 -15.94
N VAL A 149 8.01 9.25 -16.42
CA VAL A 149 8.19 8.88 -17.84
C VAL A 149 7.37 7.62 -18.15
N ALA A 150 6.99 7.43 -19.40
CA ALA A 150 6.49 6.15 -19.89
C ALA A 150 7.68 5.32 -20.39
N ILE A 151 7.85 4.11 -19.85
CA ILE A 151 9.03 3.30 -20.08
C ILE A 151 8.74 1.81 -19.88
N ASN A 152 9.46 0.97 -20.62
CA ASN A 152 9.39 -0.48 -20.46
C ASN A 152 10.56 -0.91 -19.58
N LEU A 153 10.24 -1.53 -18.44
CA LEU A 153 11.19 -2.02 -17.47
C LEU A 153 11.19 -3.56 -17.44
N GLY A 154 12.31 -4.14 -17.12
CA GLY A 154 12.47 -5.57 -16.92
C GLY A 154 13.26 -5.89 -15.66
N VAL A 155 12.88 -6.96 -14.96
CA VAL A 155 13.67 -7.53 -13.87
C VAL A 155 14.55 -8.62 -14.45
N PHE A 156 15.84 -8.54 -14.18
CA PHE A 156 16.86 -9.46 -14.71
C PHE A 156 17.60 -10.13 -13.56
N GLU A 157 18.01 -11.37 -13.77
CA GLU A 157 19.06 -11.97 -12.99
C GLU A 157 20.41 -11.39 -13.43
N ARG A 158 21.25 -11.00 -12.47
CA ARG A 158 22.55 -10.39 -12.75
C ARG A 158 23.37 -11.26 -13.71
N GLY A 159 23.91 -10.62 -14.74
CA GLY A 159 24.71 -11.28 -15.78
C GLY A 159 23.90 -12.01 -16.85
N GLN A 160 22.58 -12.07 -16.74
CA GLN A 160 21.71 -12.64 -17.78
C GLN A 160 21.24 -11.57 -18.76
N GLY A 161 21.10 -11.95 -20.03
CA GLY A 161 20.62 -11.06 -21.10
C GLY A 161 19.09 -11.06 -21.28
N ALA A 162 18.41 -12.09 -20.77
CA ALA A 162 16.95 -12.20 -20.85
C ALA A 162 16.28 -11.74 -19.54
N PRO A 163 15.19 -10.95 -19.61
CA PRO A 163 14.45 -10.57 -18.43
C PRO A 163 13.65 -11.75 -17.84
N LEU A 164 13.51 -11.79 -16.52
CA LEU A 164 12.58 -12.68 -15.83
C LEU A 164 11.12 -12.26 -16.06
N ALA A 165 10.87 -10.95 -16.12
CA ALA A 165 9.59 -10.36 -16.47
C ALA A 165 9.80 -8.95 -17.01
N THR A 166 8.82 -8.45 -17.81
CA THR A 166 8.82 -7.08 -18.33
C THR A 166 7.50 -6.39 -18.04
N PHE A 167 7.53 -5.05 -17.90
CA PHE A 167 6.41 -4.23 -17.51
C PHE A 167 6.39 -2.92 -18.29
N ASP A 168 5.24 -2.58 -18.87
CA ASP A 168 4.99 -1.27 -19.46
C ASP A 168 4.50 -0.33 -18.36
N VAL A 169 5.29 0.66 -18.01
CA VAL A 169 5.03 1.53 -16.85
C VAL A 169 4.83 2.96 -17.30
N VAL A 170 3.67 3.54 -16.98
CA VAL A 170 3.39 4.97 -17.13
C VAL A 170 3.46 5.63 -15.77
N MET A 171 4.54 6.35 -15.53
CA MET A 171 4.86 6.91 -14.23
C MET A 171 4.20 8.27 -14.02
N GLN A 172 3.70 8.51 -12.81
CA GLN A 172 3.14 9.78 -12.37
C GLN A 172 3.96 10.36 -11.20
N ARG A 173 4.00 11.69 -11.12
CA ARG A 173 4.72 12.40 -10.05
C ARG A 173 4.24 11.96 -8.66
N GLY A 174 5.19 11.64 -7.79
CA GLY A 174 4.91 11.19 -6.42
C GLY A 174 4.51 9.71 -6.29
N GLN A 175 4.38 8.98 -7.41
CA GLN A 175 4.05 7.57 -7.41
C GLN A 175 5.20 6.73 -6.83
N ASN A 176 4.84 5.62 -6.18
CA ASN A 176 5.78 4.62 -5.70
C ASN A 176 5.40 3.29 -6.31
N ILE A 177 6.37 2.60 -6.89
CA ILE A 177 6.17 1.37 -7.64
C ILE A 177 7.14 0.32 -7.10
N SER A 178 6.64 -0.85 -6.74
CA SER A 178 7.46 -1.99 -6.33
C SER A 178 7.42 -3.11 -7.35
N PHE A 179 8.60 -3.63 -7.67
CA PHE A 179 8.83 -4.90 -8.33
C PHE A 179 9.28 -5.87 -7.24
N ILE A 180 8.44 -6.83 -6.89
CA ILE A 180 8.72 -7.80 -5.84
C ILE A 180 8.99 -9.14 -6.49
N ALA A 181 10.20 -9.63 -6.32
CA ALA A 181 10.63 -10.91 -6.85
C ALA A 181 10.60 -11.97 -5.75
N ASP A 182 9.87 -13.03 -5.99
CA ASP A 182 9.84 -14.23 -5.15
C ASP A 182 9.97 -15.49 -6.02
N GLU A 183 9.82 -16.67 -5.43
CA GLU A 183 9.90 -17.96 -6.13
C GLU A 183 8.74 -18.19 -7.12
N ASN A 184 7.63 -17.43 -7.02
CA ASN A 184 6.48 -17.52 -7.92
C ASN A 184 6.63 -16.60 -9.14
N GLY A 185 7.57 -15.65 -9.10
CA GLY A 185 7.81 -14.71 -10.19
C GLY A 185 8.01 -13.28 -9.72
N ILE A 186 7.62 -12.33 -10.57
CA ILE A 186 7.74 -10.90 -10.28
C ILE A 186 6.35 -10.28 -10.18
N LEU A 187 6.05 -9.72 -9.01
CA LEU A 187 4.83 -8.98 -8.78
C LEU A 187 5.09 -7.48 -8.97
N PHE A 188 4.29 -6.83 -9.80
CA PHE A 188 4.26 -5.38 -9.98
C PHE A 188 3.16 -4.77 -9.11
N ILE A 189 3.50 -3.77 -8.29
CA ILE A 189 2.56 -3.10 -7.39
C ILE A 189 2.74 -1.59 -7.47
N GLU A 190 1.66 -0.86 -7.74
CA GLU A 190 1.57 0.56 -7.41
C GLU A 190 1.28 0.67 -5.90
N ASN A 191 2.24 1.25 -5.16
CA ASN A 191 2.20 1.22 -3.70
C ASN A 191 1.10 2.14 -3.16
N GLU A 192 0.21 1.57 -2.38
CA GLU A 192 -0.87 2.25 -1.67
C GLU A 192 -0.74 2.05 -0.16
N PHE A 193 -1.46 2.88 0.61
CA PHE A 193 -1.56 2.74 2.05
C PHE A 193 -2.94 2.23 2.44
N ALA A 194 -2.95 1.29 3.36
CA ALA A 194 -4.14 0.83 4.04
C ALA A 194 -4.49 1.74 5.23
N PRO A 195 -5.68 1.59 5.85
CA PRO A 195 -5.99 2.23 7.13
C PRO A 195 -4.99 1.87 8.23
N LEU A 196 -4.89 2.74 9.25
CA LEU A 196 -4.04 2.52 10.42
C LEU A 196 -4.44 1.23 11.15
N ALA A 197 -3.44 0.38 11.48
CA ALA A 197 -3.65 -0.81 12.28
C ALA A 197 -4.02 -0.43 13.73
N LYS A 198 -5.10 -1.04 14.25
CA LYS A 198 -5.65 -0.80 15.60
C LYS A 198 -5.07 -1.72 16.65
#